data_43e72dc0e7affac5bc9f1f5107f5b1bc
#
_entry.id   43e72dc0e7affac5bc9f1f5107f5b1bc
#
_cell.length_a   1.000
_cell.length_b   1.000
_cell.length_c   1.000
_cell.angle_alpha   90.00
_cell.angle_beta   90.00
_cell.angle_gamma   90.00
#
_symmetry.space_group_name_H-M   'P 1'
#
loop_
_entity.id
_entity.type
_entity.pdbx_description
1 polymer ?
#
loop_
_entity_poly.entity_id
_entity_poly.type
_entity_poly.pdbx_seq_one_letter_code
_entity_poly.pdbx_strand_id
1 'polypeptide(L)'
;DDEAEELDIPYERTLNGIKPWKQIVVMAAGAVMNVLLAWVLFIGITAYQGAVSVPGKALVASVQENSAAEKGGMKAGDEIIRVKNGNEVLEPKTFNDVVEFIQYYNGDTEFTVLRDGKQVTLHFTPTYVKDESKYILGVLQQNEIKEISLLESIPYGTEKMVDSVTTIFESLGKLVQGVGLKNLSGPVGIYQVTAQITQTGLLSTIALIGLLSVNVGIFNLLPIPILDGGRIFIVLIETLIGRKLNERIQSAIMMAGLLMIVGIMVLATWNDISRLF
;
A
#
# COMPACT_ATOMS: atom_id res chain seq x y z
N ASP A 1 -3.61 27.52 22.80
CA ASP A 1 -4.53 28.35 23.60
C ASP A 1 -3.86 29.68 23.97
N ASP A 2 -2.56 29.74 24.26
CA ASP A 2 -1.84 30.98 24.60
C ASP A 2 -1.92 32.05 23.48
N GLU A 3 -1.84 31.66 22.20
CA GLU A 3 -2.01 32.60 21.07
C GLU A 3 -3.46 33.13 20.95
N ALA A 4 -4.45 32.39 21.42
CA ALA A 4 -5.85 32.81 21.40
C ALA A 4 -6.17 33.81 22.51
N GLU A 5 -5.48 33.74 23.63
CA GLU A 5 -5.56 34.75 24.70
C GLU A 5 -4.92 36.08 24.28
N GLU A 6 -3.77 36.05 23.59
CA GLU A 6 -3.12 37.24 23.03
C GLU A 6 -3.99 37.94 21.98
N LEU A 7 -4.82 37.21 21.22
CA LEU A 7 -5.69 37.76 20.18
C LEU A 7 -7.12 38.07 20.61
N ASP A 8 -7.43 37.96 21.93
CA ASP A 8 -8.79 38.16 22.50
C ASP A 8 -9.88 37.34 21.78
N ILE A 9 -9.51 36.10 21.37
CA ILE A 9 -10.44 35.18 20.70
C ILE A 9 -11.27 34.44 21.76
N PRO A 10 -12.61 34.54 21.75
CA PRO A 10 -13.45 33.78 22.66
C PRO A 10 -13.16 32.27 22.58
N TYR A 11 -13.02 31.63 23.77
CA TYR A 11 -12.74 30.16 23.84
C TYR A 11 -13.65 29.32 22.96
N GLU A 12 -14.92 29.69 22.82
CA GLU A 12 -15.90 29.00 21.96
C GLU A 12 -15.55 29.00 20.46
N ARG A 13 -14.62 29.86 20.05
CA ARG A 13 -14.10 29.93 18.66
C ARG A 13 -12.76 29.22 18.50
N THR A 14 -12.16 28.75 19.57
CA THR A 14 -10.95 27.91 19.53
C THR A 14 -11.31 26.46 19.19
N LEU A 15 -10.34 25.70 18.71
CA LEU A 15 -10.54 24.28 18.38
C LEU A 15 -11.03 23.49 19.62
N ASN A 16 -10.52 23.80 20.80
CA ASN A 16 -10.86 23.13 22.06
C ASN A 16 -12.23 23.57 22.63
N GLY A 17 -12.77 24.70 22.17
CA GLY A 17 -14.07 25.25 22.62
C GLY A 17 -15.26 24.79 21.79
N ILE A 18 -15.04 24.27 20.58
CA ILE A 18 -16.12 23.77 19.70
C ILE A 18 -16.56 22.35 20.06
N LYS A 19 -17.74 21.94 19.60
CA LYS A 19 -18.27 20.58 19.84
C LYS A 19 -17.32 19.50 19.35
N PRO A 20 -17.18 18.34 20.05
CA PRO A 20 -16.22 17.27 19.71
C PRO A 20 -16.27 16.82 18.26
N TRP A 21 -17.46 16.62 17.67
CA TRP A 21 -17.58 16.22 16.28
C TRP A 21 -17.02 17.24 15.29
N LYS A 22 -17.11 18.56 15.62
CA LYS A 22 -16.51 19.61 14.79
C LYS A 22 -14.99 19.61 14.90
N GLN A 23 -14.46 19.33 16.10
CA GLN A 23 -13.01 19.14 16.29
C GLN A 23 -12.49 18.01 15.42
N ILE A 24 -13.17 16.86 15.42
CA ILE A 24 -12.82 15.69 14.59
C ILE A 24 -12.83 16.06 13.11
N VAL A 25 -13.87 16.76 12.63
CA VAL A 25 -13.95 17.18 11.22
C VAL A 25 -12.79 18.10 10.84
N VAL A 26 -12.46 19.07 11.67
CA VAL A 26 -11.36 20.01 11.39
C VAL A 26 -10.01 19.26 11.36
N MET A 27 -9.75 18.39 12.33
CA MET A 27 -8.51 17.61 12.38
C MET A 27 -8.40 16.61 11.22
N ALA A 28 -9.50 15.96 10.85
CA ALA A 28 -9.50 15.01 9.74
C ALA A 28 -9.43 15.69 8.36
N ALA A 29 -9.80 16.97 8.23
CA ALA A 29 -9.90 17.66 6.95
C ALA A 29 -8.58 17.64 6.17
N GLY A 30 -7.43 17.85 6.83
CA GLY A 30 -6.11 17.81 6.19
C GLY A 30 -5.80 16.44 5.57
N ALA A 31 -6.04 15.39 6.33
CA ALA A 31 -5.84 14.02 5.88
C ALA A 31 -6.78 13.65 4.72
N VAL A 32 -8.07 14.03 4.82
CA VAL A 32 -9.06 13.82 3.76
C VAL A 32 -8.65 14.55 2.48
N MET A 33 -8.19 15.80 2.58
CA MET A 33 -7.74 16.57 1.40
C MET A 33 -6.52 15.93 0.73
N ASN A 34 -5.60 15.36 1.47
CA ASN A 34 -4.47 14.62 0.91
C ASN A 34 -4.92 13.37 0.13
N VAL A 35 -5.89 12.62 0.67
CA VAL A 35 -6.46 11.46 -0.03
C VAL A 35 -7.21 11.88 -1.28
N LEU A 36 -8.00 12.97 -1.22
CA LEU A 36 -8.70 13.51 -2.38
C LEU A 36 -7.73 14.01 -3.47
N LEU A 37 -6.65 14.69 -3.07
CA LEU A 37 -5.61 15.12 -4.01
C LEU A 37 -5.00 13.92 -4.72
N ALA A 38 -4.61 12.91 -3.99
CA ALA A 38 -4.05 11.68 -4.57
C ALA A 38 -5.04 11.00 -5.53
N TRP A 39 -6.32 10.92 -5.15
CA TRP A 39 -7.36 10.35 -5.99
C TRP A 39 -7.49 11.08 -7.33
N VAL A 40 -7.52 12.41 -7.31
CA VAL A 40 -7.56 13.24 -8.53
C VAL A 40 -6.30 13.03 -9.37
N LEU A 41 -5.12 12.97 -8.74
CA LEU A 41 -3.85 12.76 -9.44
C LEU A 41 -3.80 11.39 -10.11
N PHE A 42 -4.21 10.31 -9.43
CA PHE A 42 -4.22 8.96 -10.04
C PHE A 42 -5.21 8.86 -11.20
N ILE A 43 -6.40 9.45 -11.08
CA ILE A 43 -7.36 9.51 -12.20
C ILE A 43 -6.75 10.33 -13.36
N GLY A 44 -6.17 11.49 -13.07
CA GLY A 44 -5.57 12.36 -14.09
C GLY A 44 -4.41 11.68 -14.84
N ILE A 45 -3.54 10.97 -14.12
CA ILE A 45 -2.45 10.19 -14.74
C ILE A 45 -3.02 9.09 -15.62
N THR A 46 -4.00 8.34 -15.13
CA THR A 46 -4.62 7.22 -15.86
C THR A 46 -5.33 7.74 -17.12
N ALA A 47 -6.03 8.87 -17.02
CA ALA A 47 -6.65 9.53 -18.15
C ALA A 47 -5.62 10.04 -19.20
N TYR A 48 -4.51 10.60 -18.73
CA TYR A 48 -3.43 11.06 -19.62
C TYR A 48 -2.74 9.89 -20.34
N GLN A 49 -2.54 8.77 -19.66
CA GLN A 49 -1.95 7.56 -20.26
C GLN A 49 -2.86 6.95 -21.33
N GLY A 50 -4.19 7.09 -21.20
CA GLY A 50 -5.17 6.56 -22.14
C GLY A 50 -5.17 5.03 -22.26
N ALA A 51 -4.37 4.34 -21.44
CA ALA A 51 -4.25 2.90 -21.42
C ALA A 51 -3.89 2.39 -20.02
N VAL A 52 -4.34 1.19 -19.70
CA VAL A 52 -4.03 0.50 -18.44
C VAL A 52 -3.52 -0.90 -18.70
N SER A 53 -2.62 -1.36 -17.85
CA SER A 53 -2.18 -2.75 -17.82
C SER A 53 -3.22 -3.55 -17.01
N VAL A 54 -3.91 -4.46 -17.67
CA VAL A 54 -4.88 -5.34 -17.03
C VAL A 54 -4.34 -6.77 -17.02
N PRO A 55 -4.74 -7.60 -16.03
CA PRO A 55 -4.41 -9.01 -16.09
C PRO A 55 -4.96 -9.61 -17.39
N GLY A 56 -4.06 -10.08 -18.24
CA GLY A 56 -4.42 -10.82 -19.44
C GLY A 56 -4.80 -12.26 -19.10
N LYS A 57 -4.91 -13.10 -20.12
CA LYS A 57 -5.01 -14.54 -19.94
C LYS A 57 -3.90 -15.06 -19.03
N ALA A 58 -4.06 -16.27 -18.49
CA ALA A 58 -3.03 -16.89 -17.64
C ALA A 58 -1.78 -17.28 -18.44
N LEU A 59 -1.14 -16.29 -19.09
CA LEU A 59 0.01 -16.44 -19.94
C LEU A 59 1.31 -16.11 -19.20
N VAL A 60 2.28 -17.00 -19.31
CA VAL A 60 3.62 -16.88 -18.71
C VAL A 60 4.50 -16.02 -19.60
N ALA A 61 4.88 -14.82 -19.15
CA ALA A 61 5.80 -13.95 -19.88
C ALA A 61 7.25 -14.44 -19.77
N SER A 62 7.67 -14.82 -18.56
CA SER A 62 8.99 -15.38 -18.29
C SER A 62 8.97 -16.27 -17.06
N VAL A 63 9.95 -17.16 -16.95
CA VAL A 63 10.15 -18.07 -15.82
C VAL A 63 11.44 -17.66 -15.10
N GLN A 64 11.39 -17.55 -13.79
CA GLN A 64 12.53 -17.20 -12.95
C GLN A 64 13.46 -18.39 -12.81
N GLU A 65 14.75 -18.16 -12.88
CA GLU A 65 15.78 -19.18 -12.68
C GLU A 65 15.67 -19.81 -11.27
N ASN A 66 15.90 -21.11 -11.19
CA ASN A 66 15.81 -21.90 -9.97
C ASN A 66 14.43 -21.94 -9.28
N SER A 67 13.39 -21.42 -9.93
CA SER A 67 12.01 -21.44 -9.41
C SER A 67 11.37 -22.84 -9.46
N ALA A 68 10.21 -22.97 -8.77
CA ALA A 68 9.40 -24.19 -8.85
C ALA A 68 8.86 -24.41 -10.26
N ALA A 69 8.44 -23.35 -10.95
CA ALA A 69 7.95 -23.41 -12.32
C ALA A 69 9.03 -23.87 -13.32
N GLU A 70 10.26 -23.36 -13.19
CA GLU A 70 11.37 -23.81 -14.04
C GLU A 70 11.66 -25.30 -13.85
N LYS A 71 11.79 -25.74 -12.59
CA LYS A 71 12.02 -27.14 -12.23
C LYS A 71 10.89 -28.06 -12.72
N GLY A 72 9.65 -27.54 -12.73
CA GLY A 72 8.48 -28.23 -13.26
C GLY A 72 8.38 -28.20 -14.78
N GLY A 73 9.30 -27.52 -15.47
CA GLY A 73 9.36 -27.47 -16.93
C GLY A 73 8.43 -26.44 -17.59
N MET A 74 7.93 -25.47 -16.82
CA MET A 74 7.17 -24.33 -17.36
C MET A 74 8.07 -23.42 -18.18
N LYS A 75 7.55 -22.83 -19.25
CA LYS A 75 8.30 -21.98 -20.18
C LYS A 75 7.57 -20.68 -20.47
N ALA A 76 8.32 -19.68 -20.92
CA ALA A 76 7.73 -18.48 -21.49
C ALA A 76 6.84 -18.82 -22.68
N GLY A 77 5.69 -18.19 -22.77
CA GLY A 77 4.67 -18.46 -23.79
C GLY A 77 3.66 -19.53 -23.41
N ASP A 78 3.79 -20.21 -22.27
CA ASP A 78 2.78 -21.15 -21.80
C ASP A 78 1.51 -20.41 -21.35
N GLU A 79 0.35 -20.80 -21.85
CA GLU A 79 -0.95 -20.36 -21.35
C GLU A 79 -1.49 -21.43 -20.38
N ILE A 80 -1.66 -21.09 -19.12
CA ILE A 80 -2.19 -22.01 -18.10
C ILE A 80 -3.70 -22.11 -18.31
N ILE A 81 -4.17 -23.26 -18.78
CA ILE A 81 -5.59 -23.51 -19.09
C ILE A 81 -6.31 -24.30 -17.99
N ARG A 82 -5.55 -24.97 -17.13
CA ARG A 82 -6.10 -25.74 -16.03
C ARG A 82 -5.08 -25.91 -14.92
N VAL A 83 -5.55 -25.81 -13.69
CA VAL A 83 -4.77 -26.08 -12.47
C VAL A 83 -5.54 -27.08 -11.62
N LYS A 84 -4.89 -28.13 -11.14
CA LYS A 84 -5.50 -29.15 -10.32
C LYS A 84 -4.62 -29.47 -9.10
N ASN A 85 -5.23 -29.49 -7.92
CA ASN A 85 -4.61 -29.93 -6.69
C ASN A 85 -5.58 -30.86 -5.94
N GLY A 86 -5.22 -32.13 -5.85
CA GLY A 86 -6.13 -33.16 -5.31
C GLY A 86 -7.45 -33.24 -6.10
N ASN A 87 -8.56 -32.96 -5.42
CA ASN A 87 -9.90 -32.94 -6.04
C ASN A 87 -10.33 -31.56 -6.55
N GLU A 88 -9.57 -30.50 -6.23
CA GLU A 88 -9.89 -29.14 -6.64
C GLU A 88 -9.33 -28.86 -8.03
N VAL A 89 -10.14 -28.25 -8.87
CA VAL A 89 -9.81 -27.94 -10.26
C VAL A 89 -10.22 -26.51 -10.57
N LEU A 90 -9.31 -25.76 -11.17
CA LEU A 90 -9.53 -24.40 -11.67
C LEU A 90 -9.25 -24.35 -13.18
N GLU A 91 -10.14 -23.71 -13.92
CA GLU A 91 -9.89 -23.25 -15.28
C GLU A 91 -9.73 -21.72 -15.23
N PRO A 92 -8.48 -21.23 -15.16
CA PRO A 92 -8.23 -19.82 -14.91
C PRO A 92 -8.61 -18.98 -16.14
N LYS A 93 -9.24 -17.83 -15.90
CA LYS A 93 -9.48 -16.81 -16.93
C LYS A 93 -8.32 -15.82 -16.99
N THR A 94 -7.73 -15.54 -15.84
CA THR A 94 -6.63 -14.62 -15.67
C THR A 94 -5.49 -15.30 -14.90
N PHE A 95 -4.31 -14.70 -14.95
CA PHE A 95 -3.19 -15.18 -14.13
C PHE A 95 -3.44 -15.01 -12.62
N ASN A 96 -4.23 -14.00 -12.23
CA ASN A 96 -4.57 -13.79 -10.84
C ASN A 96 -5.39 -14.96 -10.25
N ASP A 97 -6.26 -15.58 -11.05
CA ASP A 97 -7.02 -16.76 -10.59
C ASP A 97 -6.06 -17.91 -10.20
N VAL A 98 -4.96 -18.08 -10.95
CA VAL A 98 -3.91 -19.07 -10.63
C VAL A 98 -3.18 -18.69 -9.34
N VAL A 99 -2.81 -17.43 -9.18
CA VAL A 99 -2.15 -16.94 -7.97
C VAL A 99 -3.02 -17.17 -6.75
N GLU A 100 -4.30 -16.84 -6.82
CA GLU A 100 -5.24 -17.05 -5.73
C GLU A 100 -5.39 -18.54 -5.39
N PHE A 101 -5.57 -19.39 -6.39
CA PHE A 101 -5.73 -20.83 -6.22
C PHE A 101 -4.57 -21.44 -5.44
N ILE A 102 -3.33 -21.13 -5.79
CA ILE A 102 -2.15 -21.71 -5.12
C ILE A 102 -1.93 -21.22 -3.70
N GLN A 103 -2.58 -20.12 -3.25
CA GLN A 103 -2.55 -19.71 -1.84
C GLN A 103 -3.33 -20.68 -0.96
N TYR A 104 -4.42 -21.25 -1.48
CA TYR A 104 -5.29 -22.18 -0.76
C TYR A 104 -4.89 -23.64 -0.97
N TYR A 105 -4.47 -23.99 -2.19
CA TYR A 105 -4.15 -25.34 -2.62
C TYR A 105 -2.68 -25.43 -3.04
N ASN A 106 -1.79 -25.55 -2.05
CA ASN A 106 -0.35 -25.32 -2.18
C ASN A 106 0.52 -26.55 -2.22
N GLY A 107 -0.05 -27.75 -2.27
CA GLY A 107 0.68 -29.01 -2.38
C GLY A 107 1.17 -29.31 -3.80
N ASP A 108 1.40 -30.59 -4.09
CA ASP A 108 1.72 -31.04 -5.44
C ASP A 108 0.57 -30.70 -6.38
N THR A 109 0.85 -29.88 -7.36
CA THR A 109 -0.15 -29.23 -8.23
C THR A 109 0.16 -29.58 -9.68
N GLU A 110 -0.87 -30.04 -10.36
CA GLU A 110 -0.86 -30.30 -11.81
C GLU A 110 -1.27 -29.05 -12.57
N PHE A 111 -0.43 -28.59 -13.48
CA PHE A 111 -0.69 -27.46 -14.37
C PHE A 111 -0.81 -27.99 -15.80
N THR A 112 -1.97 -27.82 -16.43
CA THR A 112 -2.12 -28.06 -17.87
C THR A 112 -1.92 -26.72 -18.58
N VAL A 113 -0.91 -26.67 -19.44
CA VAL A 113 -0.58 -25.47 -20.21
C VAL A 113 -0.77 -25.73 -21.69
N LEU A 114 -1.13 -24.68 -22.42
CA LEU A 114 -1.14 -24.69 -23.89
C LEU A 114 0.21 -24.11 -24.37
N ARG A 115 1.04 -24.96 -24.98
CA ARG A 115 2.36 -24.63 -25.54
C ARG A 115 2.38 -24.93 -27.01
N ASP A 116 2.61 -23.94 -27.85
CA ASP A 116 2.62 -24.09 -29.32
C ASP A 116 1.37 -24.83 -29.86
N GLY A 117 0.21 -24.54 -29.30
CA GLY A 117 -1.07 -25.16 -29.66
C GLY A 117 -1.28 -26.60 -29.14
N LYS A 118 -0.34 -27.15 -28.37
CA LYS A 118 -0.45 -28.47 -27.72
C LYS A 118 -0.60 -28.35 -26.21
N GLN A 119 -1.44 -29.21 -25.66
CA GLN A 119 -1.56 -29.32 -24.22
C GLN A 119 -0.37 -30.10 -23.64
N VAL A 120 0.26 -29.52 -22.61
CA VAL A 120 1.35 -30.13 -21.85
C VAL A 120 0.96 -30.12 -20.40
N THR A 121 1.10 -31.25 -19.70
CA THR A 121 0.84 -31.36 -18.27
C THR A 121 2.17 -31.31 -17.53
N LEU A 122 2.22 -30.43 -16.52
CA LEU A 122 3.39 -30.18 -15.67
C LEU A 122 2.99 -30.46 -14.22
N HIS A 123 3.92 -30.98 -13.43
CA HIS A 123 3.70 -31.26 -11.99
C HIS A 123 4.80 -30.60 -11.17
N PHE A 124 4.44 -29.72 -10.27
CA PHE A 124 5.36 -29.13 -9.29
C PHE A 124 4.61 -28.48 -8.13
N THR A 125 5.32 -28.28 -7.02
CA THR A 125 4.80 -27.66 -5.81
C THR A 125 5.20 -26.18 -5.79
N PRO A 126 4.25 -25.24 -5.63
CA PRO A 126 4.56 -23.82 -5.42
C PRO A 126 5.49 -23.59 -4.23
N THR A 127 6.40 -22.65 -4.34
CA THR A 127 7.36 -22.34 -3.27
C THR A 127 6.77 -21.36 -2.28
N TYR A 128 6.85 -21.66 -0.98
CA TYR A 128 6.44 -20.73 0.07
C TYR A 128 7.54 -19.73 0.37
N VAL A 129 7.23 -18.42 0.25
CA VAL A 129 8.14 -17.32 0.59
C VAL A 129 7.74 -16.76 1.95
N LYS A 130 8.57 -16.98 2.96
CA LYS A 130 8.29 -16.59 4.36
C LYS A 130 8.13 -15.09 4.54
N ASP A 131 8.97 -14.30 3.88
CA ASP A 131 8.97 -12.84 4.00
C ASP A 131 7.70 -12.19 3.43
N GLU A 132 7.07 -12.85 2.46
CA GLU A 132 5.84 -12.40 1.82
C GLU A 132 4.61 -13.15 2.33
N SER A 133 4.81 -14.21 3.13
CA SER A 133 3.77 -15.09 3.67
C SER A 133 2.83 -15.65 2.60
N LYS A 134 3.38 -15.93 1.40
CA LYS A 134 2.61 -16.44 0.26
C LYS A 134 3.35 -17.50 -0.54
N TYR A 135 2.57 -18.28 -1.31
CA TYR A 135 3.09 -19.22 -2.29
C TYR A 135 3.32 -18.53 -3.62
N ILE A 136 4.42 -18.87 -4.30
CA ILE A 136 4.75 -18.35 -5.63
C ILE A 136 5.14 -19.49 -6.57
N LEU A 137 4.88 -19.29 -7.85
CA LEU A 137 5.33 -20.19 -8.92
C LEU A 137 6.74 -19.85 -9.41
N GLY A 138 7.12 -18.58 -9.31
CA GLY A 138 8.37 -18.05 -9.87
C GLY A 138 8.25 -17.80 -11.37
N VAL A 139 7.14 -17.23 -11.79
CA VAL A 139 6.92 -16.76 -13.16
C VAL A 139 6.44 -15.32 -13.16
N LEU A 140 6.70 -14.60 -14.24
CA LEU A 140 6.11 -13.30 -14.51
C LEU A 140 4.92 -13.49 -15.44
N GLN A 141 3.80 -12.86 -15.09
CA GLN A 141 2.60 -12.87 -15.95
C GLN A 141 2.76 -11.89 -17.12
N GLN A 142 2.09 -12.18 -18.21
CA GLN A 142 1.92 -11.23 -19.29
C GLN A 142 0.63 -10.45 -19.07
N ASN A 143 0.78 -9.14 -18.92
CA ASN A 143 -0.37 -8.24 -18.85
C ASN A 143 -0.75 -7.77 -20.24
N GLU A 144 -2.03 -7.53 -20.45
CA GLU A 144 -2.56 -6.90 -21.65
C GLU A 144 -2.67 -5.39 -21.44
N ILE A 145 -2.35 -4.63 -22.50
CA ILE A 145 -2.58 -3.18 -22.49
C ILE A 145 -3.97 -2.94 -23.06
N LYS A 146 -4.86 -2.42 -22.22
CA LYS A 146 -6.22 -2.03 -22.62
C LYS A 146 -6.26 -0.52 -22.79
N GLU A 147 -6.62 -0.05 -23.98
CA GLU A 147 -6.96 1.36 -24.19
C GLU A 147 -8.26 1.69 -23.47
N ILE A 148 -8.28 2.83 -22.83
CA ILE A 148 -9.41 3.28 -22.01
C ILE A 148 -9.84 4.71 -22.38
N SER A 149 -11.13 4.97 -22.23
CA SER A 149 -11.70 6.31 -22.36
C SER A 149 -11.46 7.16 -21.10
N LEU A 150 -11.71 8.46 -21.20
CA LEU A 150 -11.64 9.38 -20.05
C LEU A 150 -12.56 8.96 -18.90
N LEU A 151 -13.74 8.42 -19.19
CA LEU A 151 -14.67 7.97 -18.17
C LEU A 151 -14.20 6.67 -17.49
N GLU A 152 -13.59 5.77 -18.25
CA GLU A 152 -12.99 4.56 -17.71
C GLU A 152 -11.73 4.82 -16.86
N SER A 153 -11.10 5.98 -16.99
CA SER A 153 -9.96 6.37 -16.15
C SER A 153 -10.37 6.56 -14.67
N ILE A 154 -11.64 6.88 -14.40
CA ILE A 154 -12.12 7.07 -13.02
C ILE A 154 -12.04 5.75 -12.21
N PRO A 155 -12.66 4.63 -12.62
CA PRO A 155 -12.54 3.39 -11.87
C PRO A 155 -11.09 2.90 -11.77
N TYR A 156 -10.31 2.92 -12.85
CA TYR A 156 -8.92 2.47 -12.81
C TYR A 156 -7.99 3.36 -11.96
N GLY A 157 -8.18 4.69 -12.00
CA GLY A 157 -7.46 5.60 -11.12
C GLY A 157 -7.86 5.44 -9.65
N THR A 158 -9.13 5.12 -9.39
CA THR A 158 -9.62 4.81 -8.04
C THR A 158 -9.03 3.49 -7.54
N GLU A 159 -8.98 2.46 -8.38
CA GLU A 159 -8.34 1.17 -8.07
C GLU A 159 -6.87 1.37 -7.66
N LYS A 160 -6.07 2.11 -8.46
CA LYS A 160 -4.68 2.44 -8.11
C LYS A 160 -4.54 3.15 -6.76
N MET A 161 -5.47 4.04 -6.44
CA MET A 161 -5.49 4.71 -5.13
C MET A 161 -5.79 3.70 -4.01
N VAL A 162 -6.81 2.86 -4.18
CA VAL A 162 -7.19 1.83 -3.21
C VAL A 162 -6.05 0.85 -2.99
N ASP A 163 -5.39 0.40 -4.06
CA ASP A 163 -4.22 -0.48 -3.97
C ASP A 163 -3.09 0.17 -3.18
N SER A 164 -2.85 1.47 -3.41
CA SER A 164 -1.85 2.22 -2.63
C SER A 164 -2.22 2.26 -1.15
N VAL A 165 -3.48 2.51 -0.82
CA VAL A 165 -3.99 2.49 0.56
C VAL A 165 -3.80 1.11 1.19
N THR A 166 -4.22 0.06 0.49
CA THR A 166 -4.10 -1.34 0.96
C THR A 166 -2.64 -1.70 1.22
N THR A 167 -1.75 -1.38 0.28
CA THR A 167 -0.30 -1.62 0.40
C THR A 167 0.30 -0.93 1.64
N ILE A 168 -0.15 0.29 1.96
CA ILE A 168 0.30 1.00 3.17
C ILE A 168 -0.13 0.24 4.43
N PHE A 169 -1.40 -0.18 4.52
CA PHE A 169 -1.89 -0.92 5.69
C PHE A 169 -1.22 -2.29 5.83
N GLU A 170 -0.99 -3.02 4.74
CA GLU A 170 -0.24 -4.27 4.76
C GLU A 170 1.20 -4.06 5.24
N SER A 171 1.86 -3.01 4.75
CA SER A 171 3.23 -2.65 5.16
C SER A 171 3.29 -2.29 6.64
N LEU A 172 2.31 -1.52 7.14
CA LEU A 172 2.18 -1.22 8.56
C LEU A 172 1.94 -2.48 9.40
N GLY A 173 1.08 -3.39 8.92
CA GLY A 173 0.83 -4.66 9.58
C GLY A 173 2.09 -5.53 9.70
N LYS A 174 2.90 -5.61 8.64
CA LYS A 174 4.20 -6.29 8.65
C LYS A 174 5.19 -5.62 9.61
N LEU A 175 5.21 -4.28 9.62
CA LEU A 175 6.09 -3.51 10.49
C LEU A 175 5.80 -3.76 11.98
N VAL A 176 4.52 -3.82 12.36
CA VAL A 176 4.09 -4.15 13.73
C VAL A 176 4.54 -5.55 14.14
N GLN A 177 4.60 -6.48 13.18
CA GLN A 177 5.12 -7.84 13.39
C GLN A 177 6.66 -7.90 13.41
N GLY A 178 7.35 -6.76 13.25
CA GLY A 178 8.82 -6.70 13.22
C GLY A 178 9.42 -7.08 11.86
N VAL A 179 8.58 -7.32 10.84
CA VAL A 179 9.02 -7.67 9.49
C VAL A 179 9.29 -6.38 8.70
N GLY A 180 10.43 -6.31 8.03
CA GLY A 180 10.75 -5.18 7.15
C GLY A 180 11.33 -3.94 7.87
N LEU A 181 11.67 -3.99 9.16
CA LEU A 181 12.29 -2.88 9.89
C LEU A 181 13.57 -2.37 9.21
N LYS A 182 14.34 -3.28 8.61
CA LYS A 182 15.55 -2.93 7.83
C LYS A 182 15.23 -2.22 6.51
N ASN A 183 13.98 -2.31 6.05
CA ASN A 183 13.54 -1.69 4.79
C ASN A 183 12.92 -0.31 5.01
N LEU A 184 12.81 0.15 6.25
CA LEU A 184 12.36 1.50 6.54
C LEU A 184 13.34 2.51 5.92
N SER A 185 12.79 3.40 5.11
CA SER A 185 13.51 4.52 4.55
C SER A 185 13.29 5.76 5.39
N GLY A 186 14.38 6.39 5.75
CA GLY A 186 14.38 7.69 6.41
C GLY A 186 14.45 8.84 5.39
N PRO A 187 14.73 10.07 5.85
CA PRO A 187 14.80 11.24 4.99
C PRO A 187 15.79 11.12 3.82
N VAL A 188 16.91 10.42 4.02
CA VAL A 188 17.95 10.23 2.99
C VAL A 188 17.43 9.28 1.90
N GLY A 189 16.82 8.17 2.29
CA GLY A 189 16.24 7.21 1.34
C GLY A 189 15.07 7.82 0.55
N ILE A 190 14.19 8.58 1.21
CA ILE A 190 13.11 9.31 0.53
C ILE A 190 13.68 10.29 -0.50
N TYR A 191 14.73 11.04 -0.15
CA TYR A 191 15.40 11.96 -1.08
C TYR A 191 15.96 11.22 -2.31
N GLN A 192 16.65 10.09 -2.10
CA GLN A 192 17.22 9.28 -3.19
C GLN A 192 16.15 8.75 -4.14
N VAL A 193 15.10 8.14 -3.58
CA VAL A 193 13.96 7.64 -4.37
C VAL A 193 13.29 8.77 -5.14
N THR A 194 13.07 9.92 -4.50
CA THR A 194 12.51 11.10 -5.15
C THR A 194 13.39 11.58 -6.30
N ALA A 195 14.71 11.69 -6.08
CA ALA A 195 15.65 12.12 -7.10
C ALA A 195 15.69 11.14 -8.30
N GLN A 196 15.62 9.84 -8.06
CA GLN A 196 15.55 8.84 -9.13
C GLN A 196 14.24 8.92 -9.92
N ILE A 197 13.11 9.00 -9.22
CA ILE A 197 11.79 9.02 -9.88
C ILE A 197 11.61 10.31 -10.68
N THR A 198 12.06 11.45 -10.19
CA THR A 198 11.95 12.72 -10.92
C THR A 198 12.75 12.74 -12.22
N GLN A 199 13.84 11.97 -12.31
CA GLN A 199 14.60 11.80 -13.55
C GLN A 199 13.86 10.95 -14.60
N THR A 200 12.90 10.12 -14.21
CA THR A 200 12.13 9.29 -15.15
C THR A 200 11.02 10.05 -15.87
N GLY A 201 10.69 11.26 -15.44
CA GLY A 201 9.80 12.18 -16.12
C GLY A 201 8.65 12.72 -15.27
N LEU A 202 7.89 13.64 -15.87
CA LEU A 202 6.83 14.40 -15.19
C LEU A 202 5.73 13.49 -14.63
N LEU A 203 5.28 12.50 -15.40
CA LEU A 203 4.21 11.59 -14.96
C LEU A 203 4.60 10.79 -13.73
N SER A 204 5.83 10.27 -13.69
CA SER A 204 6.35 9.55 -12.53
C SER A 204 6.46 10.46 -11.31
N THR A 205 6.83 11.72 -11.51
CA THR A 205 6.88 12.73 -10.45
C THR A 205 5.48 13.01 -9.89
N ILE A 206 4.47 13.16 -10.76
CA ILE A 206 3.07 13.38 -10.33
C ILE A 206 2.54 12.13 -9.60
N ALA A 207 2.87 10.92 -10.08
CA ALA A 207 2.50 9.68 -9.40
C ALA A 207 3.13 9.58 -8.00
N LEU A 208 4.39 9.97 -7.85
CA LEU A 208 5.06 10.05 -6.56
C LEU A 208 4.38 11.05 -5.62
N ILE A 209 3.99 12.24 -6.11
CA ILE A 209 3.24 13.22 -5.32
C ILE A 209 1.92 12.61 -4.84
N GLY A 210 1.19 11.90 -5.71
CA GLY A 210 -0.03 11.18 -5.35
C GLY A 210 0.22 10.15 -4.24
N LEU A 211 1.25 9.32 -4.40
CA LEU A 211 1.63 8.30 -3.41
C LEU A 211 2.02 8.93 -2.06
N LEU A 212 2.82 10.00 -2.07
CA LEU A 212 3.19 10.72 -0.84
C LEU A 212 1.97 11.36 -0.18
N SER A 213 1.03 11.91 -0.97
CA SER A 213 -0.22 12.47 -0.43
C SER A 213 -1.07 11.40 0.26
N VAL A 214 -1.23 10.20 -0.33
CA VAL A 214 -1.91 9.07 0.33
C VAL A 214 -1.20 8.72 1.65
N ASN A 215 0.12 8.58 1.61
CA ASN A 215 0.91 8.25 2.79
C ASN A 215 0.67 9.27 3.91
N VAL A 216 0.84 10.56 3.63
CA VAL A 216 0.63 11.63 4.62
C VAL A 216 -0.81 11.62 5.13
N GLY A 217 -1.80 11.44 4.26
CA GLY A 217 -3.21 11.35 4.65
C GLY A 217 -3.47 10.19 5.62
N ILE A 218 -2.99 8.99 5.30
CA ILE A 218 -3.20 7.80 6.13
C ILE A 218 -2.43 7.92 7.46
N PHE A 219 -1.14 8.29 7.40
CA PHE A 219 -0.33 8.42 8.61
C PHE A 219 -0.93 9.44 9.59
N ASN A 220 -1.44 10.58 9.09
CA ASN A 220 -2.08 11.58 9.93
C ASN A 220 -3.37 11.09 10.58
N LEU A 221 -4.04 10.07 10.04
CA LEU A 221 -5.23 9.45 10.65
C LEU A 221 -4.91 8.31 11.63
N LEU A 222 -3.66 7.84 11.69
CA LEU A 222 -3.28 6.82 12.65
C LEU A 222 -3.41 7.33 14.09
N PRO A 223 -3.82 6.48 15.05
CA PRO A 223 -3.96 6.86 16.46
C PRO A 223 -2.59 7.02 17.15
N ILE A 224 -1.67 7.73 16.51
CA ILE A 224 -0.35 8.03 17.03
C ILE A 224 -0.41 9.40 17.70
N PRO A 225 -0.08 9.50 18.99
CA PRO A 225 0.00 10.80 19.68
C PRO A 225 0.90 11.75 18.90
N ILE A 226 0.55 13.03 18.86
CA ILE A 226 1.17 14.11 18.05
C ILE A 226 0.62 14.25 16.61
N LEU A 227 0.05 13.21 16.01
CA LEU A 227 -0.66 13.30 14.73
C LEU A 227 -2.14 13.63 14.95
N ASP A 228 -2.82 14.10 13.90
CA ASP A 228 -4.24 14.46 13.96
C ASP A 228 -5.11 13.28 14.44
N GLY A 229 -4.82 12.05 13.98
CA GLY A 229 -5.49 10.83 14.40
C GLY A 229 -5.35 10.54 15.91
N GLY A 230 -4.19 10.83 16.49
CA GLY A 230 -3.99 10.73 17.94
C GLY A 230 -4.83 11.72 18.71
N ARG A 231 -4.95 12.96 18.24
CA ARG A 231 -5.83 13.98 18.82
C ARG A 231 -7.31 13.60 18.66
N ILE A 232 -7.72 13.11 17.48
CA ILE A 232 -9.06 12.57 17.24
C ILE A 232 -9.37 11.46 18.25
N PHE A 233 -8.42 10.55 18.47
CA PHE A 233 -8.58 9.45 19.41
C PHE A 233 -8.76 9.94 20.86
N ILE A 234 -8.01 10.97 21.27
CA ILE A 234 -8.17 11.60 22.59
C ILE A 234 -9.57 12.23 22.72
N VAL A 235 -10.04 12.99 21.72
CA VAL A 235 -11.38 13.61 21.73
C VAL A 235 -12.49 12.55 21.79
N LEU A 236 -12.32 11.42 21.09
CA LEU A 236 -13.26 10.30 21.17
C LEU A 236 -13.31 9.70 22.59
N ILE A 237 -12.16 9.48 23.22
CA ILE A 237 -12.08 8.98 24.59
C ILE A 237 -12.74 9.96 25.56
N GLU A 238 -12.45 11.26 25.48
CA GLU A 238 -13.03 12.31 26.30
C GLU A 238 -14.56 12.35 26.15
N THR A 239 -15.05 12.18 24.93
CA THR A 239 -16.49 12.14 24.64
C THR A 239 -17.16 10.91 25.27
N LEU A 240 -16.51 9.73 25.22
CA LEU A 240 -17.00 8.50 25.84
C LEU A 240 -17.00 8.56 27.38
N ILE A 241 -15.96 9.15 27.98
CA ILE A 241 -15.83 9.27 29.43
C ILE A 241 -16.70 10.43 29.98
N GLY A 242 -17.11 11.37 29.13
CA GLY A 242 -17.91 12.53 29.49
C GLY A 242 -17.12 13.62 30.23
N ARG A 243 -15.78 13.55 30.23
CA ARG A 243 -14.89 14.55 30.82
C ARG A 243 -13.58 14.67 30.09
N LYS A 244 -12.96 15.84 30.13
CA LYS A 244 -11.63 16.08 29.57
C LYS A 244 -10.56 15.31 30.34
N LEU A 245 -9.56 14.81 29.61
CA LEU A 245 -8.36 14.22 30.22
C LEU A 245 -7.53 15.32 30.87
N ASN A 246 -6.84 14.94 31.94
CA ASN A 246 -5.92 15.84 32.62
C ASN A 246 -4.80 16.28 31.66
N GLU A 247 -4.49 17.57 31.62
CA GLU A 247 -3.46 18.15 30.76
C GLU A 247 -2.09 17.47 30.91
N ARG A 248 -1.73 17.05 32.14
CA ARG A 248 -0.48 16.29 32.36
C ARG A 248 -0.50 14.94 31.65
N ILE A 249 -1.65 14.28 31.63
CA ILE A 249 -1.80 12.98 30.94
C ILE A 249 -1.72 13.20 29.43
N GLN A 250 -2.42 14.20 28.89
CA GLN A 250 -2.35 14.53 27.46
C GLN A 250 -0.92 14.87 27.04
N SER A 251 -0.22 15.72 27.81
CA SER A 251 1.18 16.09 27.55
C SER A 251 2.11 14.88 27.59
N ALA A 252 1.93 13.97 28.56
CA ALA A 252 2.72 12.75 28.66
C ALA A 252 2.49 11.83 27.46
N ILE A 253 1.24 11.67 27.02
CA ILE A 253 0.89 10.87 25.83
C ILE A 253 1.52 11.48 24.56
N MET A 254 1.42 12.81 24.39
CA MET A 254 2.03 13.50 23.26
C MET A 254 3.57 13.39 23.27
N MET A 255 4.21 13.53 24.43
CA MET A 255 5.65 13.37 24.57
C MET A 255 6.09 11.94 24.23
N ALA A 256 5.37 10.92 24.68
CA ALA A 256 5.64 9.53 24.34
C ALA A 256 5.52 9.29 22.82
N GLY A 257 4.50 9.87 22.18
CA GLY A 257 4.34 9.82 20.71
C GLY A 257 5.49 10.50 19.96
N LEU A 258 5.93 11.67 20.44
CA LEU A 258 7.08 12.38 19.89
C LEU A 258 8.36 11.54 19.97
N LEU A 259 8.64 10.98 21.14
CA LEU A 259 9.83 10.13 21.34
C LEU A 259 9.78 8.89 20.46
N MET A 260 8.61 8.29 20.27
CA MET A 260 8.43 7.15 19.37
C MET A 260 8.74 7.53 17.91
N ILE A 261 8.19 8.64 17.39
CA ILE A 261 8.43 9.09 16.01
C ILE A 261 9.91 9.44 15.82
N VAL A 262 10.52 10.16 16.75
CA VAL A 262 11.95 10.49 16.69
C VAL A 262 12.79 9.21 16.71
N GLY A 263 12.45 8.23 17.54
CA GLY A 263 13.14 6.94 17.57
C GLY A 263 13.07 6.20 16.23
N ILE A 264 11.87 6.13 15.62
CA ILE A 264 11.69 5.53 14.29
C ILE A 264 12.49 6.29 13.23
N MET A 265 12.49 7.61 13.27
CA MET A 265 13.23 8.45 12.33
C MET A 265 14.75 8.23 12.43
N VAL A 266 15.29 8.13 13.66
CA VAL A 266 16.70 7.83 13.89
C VAL A 266 17.04 6.44 13.34
N LEU A 267 16.21 5.44 13.61
CA LEU A 267 16.40 4.07 13.13
C LEU A 267 16.35 4.01 11.60
N ALA A 268 15.38 4.67 10.98
CA ALA A 268 15.25 4.73 9.53
C ALA A 268 16.44 5.44 8.87
N THR A 269 16.90 6.57 9.47
CA THR A 269 18.10 7.28 8.99
C THR A 269 19.36 6.42 9.12
N TRP A 270 19.47 5.67 10.22
CA TRP A 270 20.56 4.71 10.38
C TRP A 270 20.56 3.62 9.30
N ASN A 271 19.37 3.08 8.99
CA ASN A 271 19.23 2.12 7.89
C ASN A 271 19.65 2.72 6.54
N ASP A 272 19.24 3.97 6.25
CA ASP A 272 19.61 4.65 5.01
C ASP A 272 21.14 4.77 4.89
N ILE A 273 21.79 5.23 5.96
CA ILE A 273 23.26 5.39 5.99
C ILE A 273 23.95 4.03 5.84
N SER A 274 23.46 3.00 6.55
CA SER A 274 24.04 1.65 6.48
C SER A 274 23.93 0.98 5.11
N ARG A 275 23.02 1.46 4.24
CA ARG A 275 22.90 0.98 2.85
C ARG A 275 23.83 1.72 1.88
N LEU A 276 24.42 2.82 2.29
CA LEU A 276 25.38 3.58 1.47
C LEU A 276 26.81 3.04 1.56
N PHE A 277 27.07 2.25 2.60
CA PHE A 277 28.38 1.62 2.90
C PHE A 277 28.27 0.09 2.87
#